data_54cccd758acf31ad5d05debda49321ed
#
_entry.id   54cccd758acf31ad5d05debda49321ed
#
_cell.length_a   1.000
_cell.length_b   1.000
_cell.length_c   1.000
_cell.angle_alpha   90.00
_cell.angle_beta   90.00
_cell.angle_gamma   90.00
#
_symmetry.space_group_name_H-M   'P 1'
#
loop_
_entity.id
_entity.type
_entity.pdbx_description
1 polymer ?
#
loop_
_entity_poly.entity_id
_entity_poly.type
_entity_poly.pdbx_seq_one_letter_code
_entity_poly.pdbx_strand_id
1 'polypeptide(L)'
;MKEVKTPRKPLAIYYALVLLMLLLLNFVLLPWMGERQIKEVDYGTFMTMTEEKNIGRVDIESNQIIFTDKDETQVYKTGLMNDTGLTERLYDAGATFSSEIVEQSSPVLSFLIWFVLPIILFSAIGNQMNKKLMEKAGGGPGSMIFGGMGKSNAKVYVQSTAGIRFADVAGEDEAKENLQEVVNYLHDPSKYESIGAKMPKGILLVGPPGTGKTMLAKAVAGESNVPFFSISGSEFVEMFVGMGASKVRDLFKQAKEKAPCIVFIDEIDAIGQKRSGGQYGGNDEREQTLNQLLTEMDGFEGNTGVIILAATNRPESLDPALTRPGRFDRRVPVELPDLKGREEILKVHAKKVALAPGIDFTTVARMASGASGAELANIVNEAALRAVRAGRKSVTQSDLEESIEVVIAGYQKKNSILTDKEKCIVAYHEIGHALVAAKQSNSAPVQKITIIPRTSGALGYTMQVDEGNHYLMNKEELENKIATLTGGRAAEEVVFHSITTGASNDIEQATKLARAMLTRYGMSDEFGMVALETVNNQYLGGDTSLACSAQTQCEIDQKVVELVKAQHAKAVQILTDNRAKLDELAQYLYQKETITGDEFMEILNREE
;
A
#
# COMPACT_ATOMS: atom_id res chain seq x y z
N MET A 1 21.96 0.75 13.17
CA MET A 1 22.42 -0.21 12.13
C MET A 1 22.86 0.55 10.90
N LYS A 2 24.02 0.23 10.29
CA LYS A 2 24.46 0.82 9.02
C LYS A 2 24.06 -0.10 7.87
N GLU A 3 23.41 0.45 6.85
CA GLU A 3 23.09 -0.26 5.62
C GLU A 3 24.39 -0.41 4.79
N VAL A 4 24.73 -1.63 4.42
CA VAL A 4 25.87 -1.88 3.52
C VAL A 4 25.33 -1.87 2.10
N LYS A 5 25.60 -0.80 1.36
CA LYS A 5 25.29 -0.74 -0.07
C LYS A 5 26.26 -1.59 -0.86
N THR A 6 25.77 -2.60 -1.57
CA THR A 6 26.57 -3.33 -2.55
C THR A 6 26.94 -2.42 -3.71
N PRO A 7 28.21 -2.42 -4.20
CA PRO A 7 28.60 -1.55 -5.30
C PRO A 7 27.87 -1.93 -6.59
N ARG A 8 27.05 -1.02 -7.14
CA ARG A 8 26.42 -1.17 -8.45
C ARG A 8 27.49 -1.16 -9.53
N LYS A 9 27.62 -2.24 -10.27
CA LYS A 9 28.57 -2.34 -11.39
C LYS A 9 28.04 -1.53 -12.59
N PRO A 10 28.90 -0.77 -13.29
CA PRO A 10 28.49 0.13 -14.39
C PRO A 10 28.16 -0.57 -15.72
N LEU A 11 27.89 -1.89 -15.74
CA LEU A 11 27.64 -2.66 -16.96
C LEU A 11 26.39 -2.21 -17.74
N ALA A 12 25.34 -1.78 -17.03
CA ALA A 12 24.11 -1.30 -17.65
C ALA A 12 24.33 -0.06 -18.54
N ILE A 13 25.31 0.78 -18.24
CA ILE A 13 25.64 1.97 -19.01
C ILE A 13 26.26 1.58 -20.36
N TYR A 14 27.09 0.54 -20.42
CA TYR A 14 27.69 0.06 -21.66
C TYR A 14 26.64 -0.58 -22.58
N TYR A 15 25.69 -1.34 -22.05
CA TYR A 15 24.58 -1.89 -22.86
C TYR A 15 23.64 -0.80 -23.38
N ALA A 16 23.36 0.22 -22.57
CA ALA A 16 22.57 1.37 -22.98
C ALA A 16 23.27 2.19 -24.09
N LEU A 17 24.60 2.35 -24.00
CA LEU A 17 25.40 3.02 -25.03
C LEU A 17 25.44 2.24 -26.35
N VAL A 18 25.60 0.90 -26.30
CA VAL A 18 25.58 0.05 -27.49
C VAL A 18 24.20 0.04 -28.14
N LEU A 19 23.14 -0.04 -27.34
CA LEU A 19 21.76 0.03 -27.84
C LEU A 19 21.48 1.40 -28.49
N LEU A 20 21.91 2.48 -27.86
CA LEU A 20 21.78 3.84 -28.39
C LEU A 20 22.56 3.99 -29.71
N MET A 21 23.75 3.42 -29.81
CA MET A 21 24.57 3.43 -31.03
C MET A 21 23.92 2.65 -32.15
N LEU A 22 23.32 1.49 -31.87
CA LEU A 22 22.58 0.70 -32.85
C LEU A 22 21.28 1.40 -33.31
N LEU A 23 20.58 2.07 -32.40
CA LEU A 23 19.42 2.89 -32.74
C LEU A 23 19.79 4.09 -33.60
N LEU A 24 20.89 4.79 -33.31
CA LEU A 24 21.43 5.89 -34.12
C LEU A 24 21.86 5.41 -35.51
N LEU A 25 22.52 4.26 -35.60
CA LEU A 25 22.92 3.69 -36.88
C LEU A 25 21.71 3.34 -37.76
N ASN A 26 20.68 2.73 -37.18
CA ASN A 26 19.52 2.21 -37.90
C ASN A 26 18.48 3.29 -38.24
N PHE A 27 18.26 4.26 -37.34
CA PHE A 27 17.23 5.28 -37.53
C PHE A 27 17.74 6.63 -38.07
N VAL A 28 19.05 6.88 -38.02
CA VAL A 28 19.61 8.17 -38.47
C VAL A 28 20.57 7.99 -39.63
N LEU A 29 21.56 7.09 -39.53
CA LEU A 29 22.63 6.99 -40.52
C LEU A 29 22.19 6.23 -41.79
N LEU A 30 21.45 5.15 -41.68
CA LEU A 30 20.97 4.38 -42.84
C LEU A 30 19.93 5.15 -43.67
N PRO A 31 18.93 5.82 -43.13
CA PRO A 31 18.03 6.69 -43.91
C PRO A 31 18.74 7.88 -44.53
N TRP A 32 19.68 8.52 -43.80
CA TRP A 32 20.46 9.67 -44.35
C TRP A 32 21.36 9.29 -45.52
N MET A 33 21.86 8.05 -45.60
CA MET A 33 22.64 7.56 -46.76
C MET A 33 21.75 7.18 -47.95
N GLY A 34 20.42 6.95 -47.72
CA GLY A 34 19.47 6.58 -48.78
C GLY A 34 18.84 7.76 -49.53
N GLU A 35 18.78 8.94 -48.95
CA GLU A 35 18.16 10.13 -49.52
C GLU A 35 19.16 10.91 -50.45
N ARG A 36 19.58 10.31 -51.56
CA ARG A 36 20.12 11.09 -52.65
C ARG A 36 18.94 11.62 -53.48
N GLN A 37 18.63 12.89 -53.27
CA GLN A 37 17.86 13.82 -54.11
C GLN A 37 16.98 13.21 -55.23
N ILE A 38 15.99 12.42 -54.88
CA ILE A 38 14.91 12.04 -55.79
C ILE A 38 13.85 13.13 -55.70
N LYS A 39 13.61 13.84 -56.80
CA LYS A 39 12.60 14.91 -56.83
C LYS A 39 11.23 14.32 -57.15
N GLU A 40 10.28 14.54 -56.27
CA GLU A 40 8.89 14.09 -56.51
C GLU A 40 8.17 15.05 -57.43
N VAL A 41 7.53 14.53 -58.48
CA VAL A 41 6.77 15.28 -59.49
C VAL A 41 5.41 14.63 -59.73
N ASP A 42 4.45 15.39 -60.18
CA ASP A 42 3.14 14.84 -60.58
C ASP A 42 3.23 14.06 -61.91
N TYR A 43 2.22 13.20 -62.14
CA TYR A 43 2.17 12.34 -63.33
C TYR A 43 2.04 13.18 -64.61
N GLY A 44 1.42 14.38 -64.58
CA GLY A 44 1.33 15.31 -65.70
C GLY A 44 2.71 15.82 -66.14
N THR A 45 3.57 16.15 -65.21
CA THR A 45 4.97 16.57 -65.47
C THR A 45 5.75 15.41 -66.10
N PHE A 46 5.58 14.17 -65.63
CA PHE A 46 6.18 12.99 -66.25
C PHE A 46 5.70 12.80 -67.69
N MET A 47 4.40 13.00 -67.97
CA MET A 47 3.84 12.92 -69.33
C MET A 47 4.42 14.01 -70.25
N THR A 48 4.51 15.24 -69.76
CA THR A 48 5.09 16.35 -70.56
C THR A 48 6.56 16.08 -70.89
N MET A 49 7.35 15.61 -69.96
CA MET A 49 8.77 15.24 -70.19
C MET A 49 8.91 14.08 -71.14
N THR A 50 7.93 13.16 -71.18
CA THR A 50 7.88 12.03 -72.16
C THR A 50 7.55 12.54 -73.57
N GLU A 51 6.60 13.46 -73.71
CA GLU A 51 6.21 14.06 -74.99
C GLU A 51 7.32 14.95 -75.60
N GLU A 52 8.01 15.68 -74.73
CA GLU A 52 9.14 16.53 -75.11
C GLU A 52 10.43 15.74 -75.39
N LYS A 53 10.41 14.41 -75.26
CA LYS A 53 11.54 13.49 -75.42
C LYS A 53 12.73 13.84 -74.53
N ASN A 54 12.43 14.42 -73.35
CA ASN A 54 13.42 14.77 -72.36
C ASN A 54 13.40 13.74 -71.19
N ILE A 55 13.36 12.47 -71.53
CA ILE A 55 13.33 11.37 -70.57
C ILE A 55 14.42 10.36 -70.97
N GLY A 56 15.19 9.88 -69.99
CA GLY A 56 16.29 8.93 -70.20
C GLY A 56 15.90 7.51 -69.79
N ARG A 57 16.17 7.15 -68.54
CA ARG A 57 15.84 5.82 -68.00
C ARG A 57 14.56 5.89 -67.16
N VAL A 58 13.68 4.89 -67.33
CA VAL A 58 12.42 4.77 -66.60
C VAL A 58 12.34 3.39 -65.97
N ASP A 59 12.26 3.32 -64.66
CA ASP A 59 12.07 2.08 -63.91
C ASP A 59 10.66 2.10 -63.29
N ILE A 60 9.82 1.15 -63.72
CA ILE A 60 8.43 1.04 -63.27
C ILE A 60 8.38 0.04 -62.13
N GLU A 61 8.09 0.54 -60.95
CA GLU A 61 7.90 -0.24 -59.71
C GLU A 61 6.40 -0.54 -59.47
N SER A 62 6.10 -1.31 -58.44
CA SER A 62 4.72 -1.77 -58.16
C SER A 62 3.74 -0.64 -57.82
N ASN A 63 4.21 0.52 -57.35
CA ASN A 63 3.38 1.64 -56.90
C ASN A 63 3.90 3.01 -57.37
N GLN A 64 5.06 3.09 -57.99
CA GLN A 64 5.66 4.32 -58.47
C GLN A 64 6.49 4.11 -59.75
N ILE A 65 6.81 5.23 -60.40
CA ILE A 65 7.71 5.27 -61.56
C ILE A 65 8.89 6.15 -61.16
N ILE A 66 10.10 5.61 -61.26
CA ILE A 66 11.33 6.33 -61.08
C ILE A 66 11.95 6.59 -62.45
N PHE A 67 12.30 7.82 -62.76
CA PHE A 67 12.84 8.15 -64.06
C PHE A 67 13.91 9.25 -63.98
N THR A 68 14.75 9.32 -65.00
CA THR A 68 15.78 10.35 -65.15
C THR A 68 15.45 11.27 -66.30
N ASP A 69 16.00 12.48 -66.32
CA ASP A 69 16.08 13.32 -67.50
C ASP A 69 17.00 12.67 -68.56
N LYS A 70 16.98 13.18 -69.80
CA LYS A 70 17.75 12.64 -70.94
C LYS A 70 19.27 12.61 -70.71
N ASP A 71 19.77 13.52 -69.91
CA ASP A 71 21.19 13.65 -69.58
C ASP A 71 21.59 12.89 -68.30
N GLU A 72 20.65 12.15 -67.69
CA GLU A 72 20.81 11.37 -66.44
C GLU A 72 21.36 12.22 -65.24
N THR A 73 21.10 13.52 -65.26
CA THR A 73 21.63 14.42 -64.23
C THR A 73 20.73 14.48 -62.98
N GLN A 74 19.41 14.30 -63.16
CA GLN A 74 18.43 14.37 -62.09
C GLN A 74 17.52 13.13 -62.08
N VAL A 75 17.24 12.59 -60.90
CA VAL A 75 16.31 11.49 -60.72
C VAL A 75 14.96 12.03 -60.18
N TYR A 76 13.89 11.60 -60.80
CA TYR A 76 12.52 11.95 -60.50
C TYR A 76 11.71 10.72 -60.09
N LYS A 77 10.68 10.92 -59.28
CA LYS A 77 9.69 9.89 -58.98
C LYS A 77 8.27 10.42 -59.13
N THR A 78 7.37 9.58 -59.61
CA THR A 78 5.94 9.89 -59.69
C THR A 78 5.11 8.64 -59.35
N GLY A 79 3.85 8.84 -58.90
CA GLY A 79 2.95 7.72 -58.64
C GLY A 79 2.54 7.00 -59.93
N LEU A 80 2.37 5.66 -59.86
CA LEU A 80 1.88 4.86 -60.97
C LEU A 80 0.39 5.13 -61.21
N MET A 81 0.02 5.49 -62.45
CA MET A 81 -1.38 5.59 -62.88
C MET A 81 -1.72 4.47 -63.86
N ASN A 82 -3.00 4.11 -63.95
CA ASN A 82 -3.45 3.03 -64.85
C ASN A 82 -3.54 3.53 -66.29
N ASP A 83 -2.40 3.62 -66.95
CA ASP A 83 -2.22 4.15 -68.30
C ASP A 83 -1.83 3.02 -69.29
N THR A 84 -2.77 2.59 -70.12
CA THR A 84 -2.57 1.49 -71.07
C THR A 84 -1.68 1.87 -72.26
N GLY A 85 -1.41 3.19 -72.50
CA GLY A 85 -0.55 3.67 -73.60
C GLY A 85 0.88 4.03 -73.16
N LEU A 86 1.22 3.84 -71.87
CA LEU A 86 2.50 4.26 -71.28
C LEU A 86 3.70 3.64 -72.00
N THR A 87 3.66 2.35 -72.27
CA THR A 87 4.75 1.61 -72.91
C THR A 87 5.03 2.07 -74.35
N GLU A 88 3.98 2.41 -75.09
CA GLU A 88 4.09 2.89 -76.46
C GLU A 88 4.71 4.28 -76.52
N ARG A 89 4.26 5.17 -75.60
CA ARG A 89 4.81 6.55 -75.46
C ARG A 89 6.27 6.56 -75.01
N LEU A 90 6.65 5.69 -74.09
CA LEU A 90 8.03 5.57 -73.65
C LEU A 90 8.95 5.09 -74.74
N TYR A 91 8.45 4.14 -75.63
CA TYR A 91 9.16 3.67 -76.79
C TYR A 91 9.33 4.79 -77.83
N ASP A 92 8.29 5.54 -78.14
CA ASP A 92 8.31 6.65 -79.10
C ASP A 92 9.16 7.83 -78.59
N ALA A 93 9.26 8.01 -77.24
CA ALA A 93 10.16 8.98 -76.65
C ALA A 93 11.64 8.57 -76.70
N GLY A 94 11.92 7.31 -76.96
CA GLY A 94 13.29 6.76 -77.03
C GLY A 94 13.89 6.52 -75.63
N ALA A 95 13.05 6.41 -74.62
CA ALA A 95 13.47 6.11 -73.27
C ALA A 95 13.85 4.63 -73.10
N THR A 96 14.83 4.35 -72.25
CA THR A 96 15.13 2.99 -71.80
C THR A 96 14.25 2.69 -70.60
N PHE A 97 13.34 1.73 -70.68
CA PHE A 97 12.43 1.43 -69.59
C PHE A 97 12.48 -0.06 -69.22
N SER A 98 12.38 -0.29 -67.89
CA SER A 98 12.33 -1.62 -67.31
C SER A 98 11.23 -1.69 -66.25
N SER A 99 10.71 -2.89 -65.99
CA SER A 99 9.86 -3.16 -64.85
C SER A 99 10.66 -3.92 -63.81
N GLU A 100 10.39 -3.67 -62.55
CA GLU A 100 11.06 -4.35 -61.45
C GLU A 100 10.85 -5.86 -61.54
N ILE A 101 11.94 -6.60 -61.71
CA ILE A 101 11.91 -8.06 -61.55
C ILE A 101 12.04 -8.31 -60.05
N VAL A 102 10.93 -8.62 -59.39
CA VAL A 102 10.92 -8.98 -57.98
C VAL A 102 11.65 -10.31 -57.81
N GLU A 103 12.95 -10.26 -57.61
CA GLU A 103 13.69 -11.40 -57.09
C GLU A 103 13.19 -11.66 -55.68
N GLN A 104 12.44 -12.73 -55.49
CA GLN A 104 12.06 -13.19 -54.15
C GLN A 104 13.34 -13.56 -53.39
N SER A 105 13.90 -12.63 -52.68
CA SER A 105 14.91 -12.93 -51.68
C SER A 105 14.29 -13.92 -50.70
N SER A 106 14.90 -15.11 -50.56
CA SER A 106 14.40 -16.17 -49.69
C SER A 106 14.13 -15.60 -48.30
N PRO A 107 12.89 -15.68 -47.77
CA PRO A 107 12.58 -15.15 -46.43
C PRO A 107 13.49 -15.76 -45.36
N VAL A 108 13.98 -16.98 -45.59
CA VAL A 108 14.92 -17.70 -44.74
C VAL A 108 16.30 -17.04 -44.74
N LEU A 109 16.78 -16.55 -45.87
CA LEU A 109 18.10 -15.91 -45.96
C LEU A 109 18.08 -14.51 -45.28
N SER A 110 17.00 -13.78 -45.48
CA SER A 110 16.78 -12.49 -44.81
C SER A 110 16.67 -12.66 -43.30
N PHE A 111 15.93 -13.67 -42.82
CA PHE A 111 15.84 -14.00 -41.38
C PHE A 111 17.21 -14.42 -40.81
N LEU A 112 17.98 -15.22 -41.53
CA LEU A 112 19.34 -15.62 -41.10
C LEU A 112 20.28 -14.43 -40.98
N ILE A 113 20.26 -13.53 -41.95
CA ILE A 113 21.17 -12.34 -41.96
C ILE A 113 20.74 -11.32 -40.90
N TRP A 114 19.45 -11.04 -40.73
CA TRP A 114 18.97 -9.97 -39.87
C TRP A 114 18.76 -10.39 -38.42
N PHE A 115 18.50 -11.66 -38.14
CA PHE A 115 18.24 -12.16 -36.80
C PHE A 115 19.31 -13.12 -36.25
N VAL A 116 19.76 -14.09 -37.07
CA VAL A 116 20.67 -15.12 -36.57
C VAL A 116 22.12 -14.65 -36.58
N LEU A 117 22.54 -13.92 -37.58
CA LEU A 117 23.92 -13.41 -37.69
C LEU A 117 24.29 -12.43 -36.54
N PRO A 118 23.46 -11.45 -36.18
CA PRO A 118 23.73 -10.60 -35.01
C PRO A 118 23.81 -11.40 -33.71
N ILE A 119 22.95 -12.40 -33.51
CA ILE A 119 22.97 -13.24 -32.30
C ILE A 119 24.29 -14.05 -32.23
N ILE A 120 24.75 -14.60 -33.33
CA ILE A 120 26.02 -15.33 -33.40
C ILE A 120 27.20 -14.38 -33.15
N LEU A 121 27.16 -13.20 -33.76
CA LEU A 121 28.22 -12.17 -33.57
C LEU A 121 28.28 -11.69 -32.11
N PHE A 122 27.13 -11.41 -31.51
CA PHE A 122 27.03 -11.04 -30.09
C PHE A 122 27.48 -12.16 -29.17
N SER A 123 27.13 -13.42 -29.49
CA SER A 123 27.58 -14.59 -28.74
C SER A 123 29.09 -14.77 -28.84
N ALA A 124 29.69 -14.58 -30.02
CA ALA A 124 31.13 -14.68 -30.23
C ALA A 124 31.90 -13.56 -29.52
N ILE A 125 31.43 -12.30 -29.62
CA ILE A 125 32.01 -11.14 -28.92
C ILE A 125 31.84 -11.32 -27.39
N GLY A 126 30.66 -11.75 -26.93
CA GLY A 126 30.39 -12.06 -25.52
C GLY A 126 31.30 -13.14 -24.97
N ASN A 127 31.56 -14.20 -25.73
CA ASN A 127 32.46 -15.28 -25.35
C ASN A 127 33.94 -14.81 -25.30
N GLN A 128 34.34 -13.93 -26.18
CA GLN A 128 35.72 -13.39 -26.20
C GLN A 128 35.95 -12.39 -25.05
N MET A 129 34.91 -11.58 -24.71
CA MET A 129 34.95 -10.72 -23.52
C MET A 129 34.89 -11.54 -22.22
N ASN A 130 34.11 -12.62 -22.17
CA ASN A 130 34.05 -13.50 -21.00
C ASN A 130 35.38 -14.19 -20.72
N LYS A 131 36.13 -14.64 -21.73
CA LYS A 131 37.47 -15.24 -21.50
C LYS A 131 38.44 -14.26 -20.82
N LYS A 132 38.41 -12.97 -21.17
CA LYS A 132 39.25 -11.94 -20.52
C LYS A 132 38.76 -11.49 -19.14
N LEU A 133 37.47 -11.68 -18.80
CA LEU A 133 36.91 -11.42 -17.46
C LEU A 133 37.04 -12.64 -16.54
N MET A 134 37.02 -13.85 -17.07
CA MET A 134 37.12 -15.08 -16.29
C MET A 134 38.51 -15.33 -15.69
N GLU A 135 39.57 -14.79 -16.27
CA GLU A 135 40.92 -14.84 -15.68
C GLU A 135 41.05 -14.00 -14.39
N LYS A 136 40.03 -13.13 -14.09
CA LYS A 136 40.00 -12.28 -12.89
C LYS A 136 38.90 -12.59 -11.88
N ALA A 137 38.00 -13.56 -12.13
CA ALA A 137 36.92 -13.93 -11.21
C ALA A 137 36.54 -15.41 -11.40
N GLY A 138 37.06 -16.28 -10.57
CA GLY A 138 36.82 -17.74 -10.59
C GLY A 138 35.33 -18.11 -10.45
N GLY A 139 34.69 -18.52 -11.53
CA GLY A 139 33.33 -19.06 -11.55
C GLY A 139 32.94 -19.57 -12.94
N GLY A 140 32.34 -20.76 -13.04
CA GLY A 140 32.07 -21.58 -14.23
C GLY A 140 31.05 -21.05 -15.24
N PRO A 141 30.92 -21.69 -16.45
CA PRO A 141 30.34 -21.08 -17.67
C PRO A 141 28.81 -21.18 -17.84
N GLY A 142 28.01 -21.03 -16.80
CA GLY A 142 26.54 -21.09 -16.89
C GLY A 142 25.80 -19.90 -16.26
N SER A 143 26.50 -18.97 -15.61
CA SER A 143 25.92 -18.07 -14.62
C SER A 143 25.68 -16.61 -15.08
N MET A 144 25.93 -16.22 -16.33
CA MET A 144 26.06 -14.80 -16.67
C MET A 144 24.86 -14.11 -17.35
N ILE A 145 23.92 -14.82 -17.92
CA ILE A 145 22.72 -14.18 -18.51
C ILE A 145 21.60 -14.07 -17.46
N PHE A 146 21.53 -15.01 -16.52
CA PHE A 146 20.52 -15.04 -15.44
C PHE A 146 21.09 -14.89 -14.03
N GLY A 147 22.40 -15.00 -13.81
CA GLY A 147 23.05 -15.07 -12.49
C GLY A 147 23.06 -13.78 -11.67
N GLY A 148 22.60 -12.67 -12.24
CA GLY A 148 22.47 -11.39 -11.53
C GLY A 148 21.05 -11.06 -11.08
N MET A 149 20.04 -11.68 -11.69
CA MET A 149 18.64 -11.38 -11.43
C MET A 149 18.06 -12.18 -10.24
N GLY A 150 18.67 -13.30 -9.86
CA GLY A 150 18.23 -14.14 -8.73
C GLY A 150 18.92 -13.83 -7.39
N LYS A 151 19.71 -12.77 -7.28
CA LYS A 151 20.30 -12.38 -6.00
C LYS A 151 19.29 -11.65 -5.14
N SER A 152 19.20 -12.06 -3.88
CA SER A 152 18.41 -11.38 -2.88
C SER A 152 18.88 -9.93 -2.71
N ASN A 153 17.95 -8.98 -2.77
CA ASN A 153 18.18 -7.58 -2.41
C ASN A 153 18.01 -7.35 -0.90
N ALA A 154 18.07 -8.40 -0.09
CA ALA A 154 17.91 -8.27 1.35
C ALA A 154 18.88 -7.23 1.91
N LYS A 155 18.35 -6.27 2.66
CA LYS A 155 19.14 -5.27 3.35
C LYS A 155 19.82 -5.96 4.53
N VAL A 156 21.14 -6.05 4.47
CA VAL A 156 21.95 -6.60 5.56
C VAL A 156 22.35 -5.47 6.49
N TYR A 157 21.78 -5.44 7.66
CA TYR A 157 22.17 -4.54 8.73
C TYR A 157 23.24 -5.23 9.59
N VAL A 158 24.49 -4.85 9.40
CA VAL A 158 25.58 -5.30 10.25
C VAL A 158 25.63 -4.43 11.51
N GLN A 159 26.04 -5.03 12.62
CA GLN A 159 26.25 -4.40 13.92
C GLN A 159 26.62 -2.92 13.82
N SER A 160 25.79 -2.04 14.37
CA SER A 160 26.20 -0.68 14.72
C SER A 160 25.93 -0.49 16.20
N THR A 161 26.86 0.15 16.88
CA THR A 161 26.75 0.57 18.28
C THR A 161 25.53 1.45 18.58
N ALA A 162 24.73 1.83 17.58
CA ALA A 162 23.51 2.61 17.65
C ALA A 162 22.28 1.82 17.10
N GLY A 163 22.16 0.54 17.41
CA GLY A 163 20.99 -0.27 17.02
C GLY A 163 19.76 0.08 17.86
N ILE A 164 18.59 -0.07 17.26
CA ILE A 164 17.30 0.01 18.00
C ILE A 164 17.29 -1.13 19.02
N ARG A 165 16.92 -0.81 20.27
CA ARG A 165 16.77 -1.76 21.38
C ARG A 165 15.35 -1.78 21.90
N PHE A 166 15.01 -2.73 22.77
CA PHE A 166 13.70 -2.79 23.42
C PHE A 166 13.37 -1.52 24.22
N ALA A 167 14.37 -0.83 24.76
CA ALA A 167 14.20 0.46 25.43
C ALA A 167 13.72 1.59 24.49
N ASP A 168 13.92 1.44 23.17
CA ASP A 168 13.45 2.39 22.16
C ASP A 168 12.04 2.06 21.65
N VAL A 169 11.50 0.90 22.04
CA VAL A 169 10.15 0.44 21.71
C VAL A 169 9.29 0.59 22.95
N ALA A 170 8.39 1.55 22.95
CA ALA A 170 7.46 1.77 24.02
C ALA A 170 6.18 0.95 23.82
N GLY A 171 5.51 0.57 24.91
CA GLY A 171 4.38 -0.34 24.88
C GLY A 171 4.79 -1.78 24.50
N GLU A 172 3.81 -2.63 24.17
CA GLU A 172 4.02 -4.01 23.70
C GLU A 172 4.81 -4.90 24.67
N ASP A 173 4.55 -4.77 25.96
CA ASP A 173 5.35 -5.44 27.00
C ASP A 173 5.26 -6.96 26.89
N GLU A 174 4.10 -7.54 26.58
CA GLU A 174 3.90 -8.96 26.36
C GLU A 174 4.65 -9.47 25.11
N ALA A 175 4.64 -8.69 24.03
CA ALA A 175 5.39 -9.04 22.81
C ALA A 175 6.90 -8.97 23.06
N LYS A 176 7.38 -7.99 23.83
CA LYS A 176 8.79 -7.89 24.23
C LYS A 176 9.22 -9.06 25.10
N GLU A 177 8.40 -9.46 26.09
CA GLU A 177 8.69 -10.60 26.95
C GLU A 177 8.84 -11.88 26.15
N ASN A 178 7.91 -12.16 25.24
CA ASN A 178 7.99 -13.30 24.32
C ASN A 178 9.25 -13.27 23.44
N LEU A 179 9.66 -12.10 22.98
CA LEU A 179 10.83 -11.93 22.12
C LEU A 179 12.14 -11.89 22.93
N GLN A 180 12.10 -11.57 24.22
CA GLN A 180 13.26 -11.63 25.10
C GLN A 180 13.81 -13.06 25.25
N GLU A 181 12.94 -14.07 25.17
CA GLU A 181 13.39 -15.47 25.15
C GLU A 181 14.28 -15.74 23.93
N VAL A 182 13.96 -15.15 22.77
CA VAL A 182 14.74 -15.27 21.53
C VAL A 182 16.13 -14.64 21.72
N VAL A 183 16.16 -13.46 22.33
CA VAL A 183 17.41 -12.77 22.64
C VAL A 183 18.27 -13.61 23.59
N ASN A 184 17.67 -14.17 24.64
CA ASN A 184 18.36 -15.00 25.62
C ASN A 184 18.92 -16.27 24.96
N TYR A 185 18.16 -16.92 24.09
CA TYR A 185 18.61 -18.09 23.33
C TYR A 185 19.79 -17.76 22.40
N LEU A 186 19.73 -16.65 21.67
CA LEU A 186 20.83 -16.25 20.79
C LEU A 186 22.13 -15.92 21.53
N HIS A 187 22.02 -15.50 22.80
CA HIS A 187 23.17 -15.26 23.68
C HIS A 187 23.76 -16.55 24.26
N ASP A 188 22.91 -17.49 24.73
CA ASP A 188 23.33 -18.73 25.37
C ASP A 188 22.40 -19.88 24.97
N PRO A 189 22.61 -20.49 23.79
CA PRO A 189 21.83 -21.65 23.32
C PRO A 189 22.01 -22.88 24.24
N SER A 190 23.17 -23.05 24.85
CA SER A 190 23.53 -24.24 25.64
C SER A 190 22.66 -24.40 26.88
N LYS A 191 22.18 -23.29 27.45
CA LYS A 191 21.27 -23.31 28.61
C LYS A 191 19.94 -24.00 28.27
N TYR A 192 19.43 -23.78 27.05
CA TYR A 192 18.16 -24.38 26.59
C TYR A 192 18.35 -25.84 26.17
N GLU A 193 19.44 -26.13 25.49
CA GLU A 193 19.79 -27.50 25.07
C GLU A 193 20.00 -28.43 26.25
N SER A 194 20.59 -27.94 27.35
CA SER A 194 20.90 -28.74 28.55
C SER A 194 19.65 -29.33 29.23
N ILE A 195 18.49 -28.68 29.06
CA ILE A 195 17.19 -29.16 29.59
C ILE A 195 16.30 -29.76 28.51
N GLY A 196 16.80 -29.89 27.26
CA GLY A 196 16.04 -30.44 26.11
C GLY A 196 15.03 -29.50 25.50
N ALA A 197 15.05 -28.18 25.82
CA ALA A 197 14.17 -27.19 25.23
C ALA A 197 14.59 -26.92 23.78
N LYS A 198 13.60 -26.91 22.87
CA LYS A 198 13.79 -26.58 21.46
C LYS A 198 13.25 -25.19 21.19
N MET A 199 14.09 -24.30 20.69
CA MET A 199 13.64 -22.98 20.28
C MET A 199 12.83 -23.04 18.98
N PRO A 200 11.75 -22.27 18.83
CA PRO A 200 11.01 -22.16 17.57
C PRO A 200 11.93 -21.65 16.46
N LYS A 201 11.85 -22.28 15.28
CA LYS A 201 12.64 -21.88 14.11
C LYS A 201 12.13 -20.55 13.52
N GLY A 202 10.81 -20.34 13.58
CA GLY A 202 10.14 -19.19 13.06
C GLY A 202 9.11 -18.59 14.01
N ILE A 203 9.08 -17.28 14.06
CA ILE A 203 8.15 -16.50 14.88
C ILE A 203 7.39 -15.56 13.96
N LEU A 204 6.08 -15.58 14.08
CA LEU A 204 5.18 -14.74 13.29
C LEU A 204 4.64 -13.60 14.15
N LEU A 205 5.02 -12.36 13.82
CA LEU A 205 4.47 -11.15 14.41
C LEU A 205 3.14 -10.83 13.70
N VAL A 206 2.06 -10.79 14.44
CA VAL A 206 0.71 -10.57 13.89
C VAL A 206 0.06 -9.36 14.55
N GLY A 207 -0.61 -8.52 13.78
CA GLY A 207 -1.31 -7.37 14.34
C GLY A 207 -1.64 -6.28 13.33
N PRO A 208 -2.33 -5.22 13.73
CA PRO A 208 -2.69 -4.10 12.86
C PRO A 208 -1.49 -3.41 12.22
N PRO A 209 -1.66 -2.71 11.09
CA PRO A 209 -0.61 -1.89 10.53
C PRO A 209 -0.21 -0.77 11.51
N GLY A 210 1.07 -0.37 11.47
CA GLY A 210 1.57 0.73 12.31
C GLY A 210 1.85 0.41 13.77
N THR A 211 1.65 -0.84 14.24
CA THR A 211 1.92 -1.25 15.65
C THR A 211 3.40 -1.47 15.96
N GLY A 212 4.31 -1.37 14.97
CA GLY A 212 5.75 -1.44 15.22
C GLY A 212 6.38 -2.81 15.05
N LYS A 213 5.73 -3.78 14.38
CA LYS A 213 6.24 -5.15 14.12
C LYS A 213 7.66 -5.16 13.54
N THR A 214 7.92 -4.36 12.53
CA THR A 214 9.25 -4.20 11.91
C THR A 214 10.27 -3.59 12.90
N MET A 215 9.82 -2.69 13.77
CA MET A 215 10.68 -2.06 14.78
C MET A 215 11.03 -3.04 15.89
N LEU A 216 10.08 -3.87 16.35
CA LEU A 216 10.30 -4.96 17.29
C LEU A 216 11.31 -5.98 16.75
N ALA A 217 11.18 -6.40 15.49
CA ALA A 217 12.14 -7.32 14.89
C ALA A 217 13.57 -6.74 14.86
N LYS A 218 13.72 -5.45 14.57
CA LYS A 218 15.01 -4.75 14.64
C LYS A 218 15.53 -4.64 16.07
N ALA A 219 14.65 -4.44 17.04
CA ALA A 219 15.03 -4.38 18.45
C ALA A 219 15.56 -5.71 18.96
N VAL A 220 14.93 -6.83 18.59
CA VAL A 220 15.44 -8.19 18.89
C VAL A 220 16.87 -8.38 18.37
N ALA A 221 17.13 -7.97 17.14
CA ALA A 221 18.48 -8.07 16.56
C ALA A 221 19.48 -7.14 17.26
N GLY A 222 19.04 -5.94 17.63
CA GLY A 222 19.86 -4.97 18.37
C GLY A 222 20.21 -5.43 19.78
N GLU A 223 19.26 -6.05 20.48
CA GLU A 223 19.52 -6.66 21.81
C GLU A 223 20.39 -7.89 21.70
N SER A 224 20.12 -8.78 20.73
CA SER A 224 20.90 -10.00 20.53
C SER A 224 22.29 -9.75 19.96
N ASN A 225 22.54 -8.54 19.44
CA ASN A 225 23.80 -8.14 18.83
C ASN A 225 24.25 -9.05 17.67
N VAL A 226 23.30 -9.55 16.88
CA VAL A 226 23.50 -10.44 15.73
C VAL A 226 23.19 -9.74 14.41
N PRO A 227 23.71 -10.23 13.26
CA PRO A 227 23.35 -9.74 11.94
C PRO A 227 21.83 -9.84 11.69
N PHE A 228 21.29 -8.82 11.03
CA PHE A 228 19.86 -8.73 10.71
C PHE A 228 19.68 -8.61 9.20
N PHE A 229 19.02 -9.60 8.62
CA PHE A 229 18.61 -9.61 7.21
C PHE A 229 17.17 -9.17 7.13
N SER A 230 16.85 -8.11 6.41
CA SER A 230 15.49 -7.62 6.24
C SER A 230 15.09 -7.60 4.79
N ILE A 231 13.96 -8.20 4.48
CA ILE A 231 13.36 -8.23 3.14
C ILE A 231 11.83 -8.11 3.26
N SER A 232 11.18 -7.50 2.27
CA SER A 232 9.72 -7.54 2.16
C SER A 232 9.29 -8.77 1.37
N GLY A 233 8.18 -9.41 1.76
CA GLY A 233 7.56 -10.49 1.00
C GLY A 233 7.27 -10.12 -0.46
N SER A 234 6.93 -8.86 -0.70
CA SER A 234 6.71 -8.33 -2.04
C SER A 234 7.96 -8.34 -2.94
N GLU A 235 9.17 -8.28 -2.35
CA GLU A 235 10.43 -8.34 -3.12
C GLU A 235 10.73 -9.74 -3.68
N PHE A 236 10.03 -10.77 -3.23
CA PHE A 236 10.10 -12.12 -3.78
C PHE A 236 9.14 -12.33 -4.96
N VAL A 237 8.13 -11.48 -5.12
CA VAL A 237 7.17 -11.58 -6.22
C VAL A 237 7.79 -10.96 -7.46
N GLU A 238 8.03 -11.80 -8.48
CA GLU A 238 8.70 -11.42 -9.72
C GLU A 238 7.85 -11.79 -10.93
N MET A 239 8.13 -11.18 -12.07
CA MET A 239 7.43 -11.49 -13.34
C MET A 239 7.84 -12.81 -13.96
N PHE A 240 9.03 -13.32 -13.61
CA PHE A 240 9.59 -14.55 -14.19
C PHE A 240 9.55 -15.69 -13.18
N VAL A 241 8.93 -16.80 -13.57
CA VAL A 241 8.79 -18.00 -12.75
C VAL A 241 10.17 -18.54 -12.30
N GLY A 242 10.29 -18.79 -11.00
CA GLY A 242 11.50 -19.32 -10.37
C GLY A 242 12.51 -18.29 -9.87
N MET A 243 12.32 -16.99 -10.18
CA MET A 243 13.21 -15.95 -9.67
C MET A 243 13.02 -15.68 -8.19
N GLY A 244 11.78 -15.65 -7.69
CA GLY A 244 11.47 -15.54 -6.28
C GLY A 244 12.08 -16.70 -5.48
N ALA A 245 11.91 -17.92 -5.95
CA ALA A 245 12.53 -19.10 -5.33
C ALA A 245 14.07 -19.02 -5.30
N SER A 246 14.69 -18.44 -6.32
CA SER A 246 16.14 -18.22 -6.35
C SER A 246 16.58 -17.19 -5.32
N LYS A 247 15.82 -16.10 -5.13
CA LYS A 247 16.09 -15.10 -4.09
C LYS A 247 15.94 -15.66 -2.69
N VAL A 248 14.95 -16.52 -2.46
CA VAL A 248 14.79 -17.23 -1.18
C VAL A 248 16.04 -18.06 -0.89
N ARG A 249 16.47 -18.90 -1.82
CA ARG A 249 17.69 -19.73 -1.65
C ARG A 249 18.94 -18.89 -1.35
N ASP A 250 19.12 -17.78 -2.07
CA ASP A 250 20.27 -16.89 -1.88
C ASP A 250 20.24 -16.23 -0.49
N LEU A 251 19.06 -15.75 -0.05
CA LEU A 251 18.87 -15.17 1.28
C LEU A 251 19.25 -16.17 2.38
N PHE A 252 18.71 -17.38 2.32
CA PHE A 252 18.96 -18.41 3.34
C PHE A 252 20.42 -18.93 3.30
N LYS A 253 21.04 -18.98 2.13
CA LYS A 253 22.47 -19.26 2.01
C LYS A 253 23.31 -18.20 2.71
N GLN A 254 23.03 -16.91 2.47
CA GLN A 254 23.73 -15.80 3.13
C GLN A 254 23.51 -15.80 4.65
N ALA A 255 22.29 -16.14 5.10
CA ALA A 255 21.98 -16.26 6.52
C ALA A 255 22.78 -17.39 7.19
N LYS A 256 22.88 -18.57 6.57
CA LYS A 256 23.71 -19.70 7.07
C LYS A 256 25.19 -19.33 7.17
N GLU A 257 25.71 -18.57 6.20
CA GLU A 257 27.11 -18.13 6.22
C GLU A 257 27.42 -17.11 7.33
N LYS A 258 26.38 -16.42 7.84
CA LYS A 258 26.51 -15.36 8.86
C LYS A 258 25.82 -15.71 10.19
N ALA A 259 25.56 -16.98 10.43
CA ALA A 259 24.98 -17.43 11.71
C ALA A 259 25.94 -17.18 12.88
N PRO A 260 25.46 -16.83 14.10
CA PRO A 260 24.06 -16.61 14.43
C PRO A 260 23.50 -15.31 13.86
N CYS A 261 22.26 -15.36 13.33
CA CYS A 261 21.63 -14.20 12.70
C CYS A 261 20.09 -14.28 12.76
N ILE A 262 19.44 -13.15 12.47
CA ILE A 262 17.98 -13.06 12.32
C ILE A 262 17.65 -12.74 10.87
N VAL A 263 16.72 -13.51 10.28
CA VAL A 263 16.09 -13.23 8.99
C VAL A 263 14.69 -12.70 9.25
N PHE A 264 14.41 -11.48 8.81
CA PHE A 264 13.11 -10.86 8.94
C PHE A 264 12.43 -10.70 7.57
N ILE A 265 11.22 -11.25 7.47
CA ILE A 265 10.38 -11.17 6.26
C ILE A 265 9.15 -10.33 6.62
N ASP A 266 9.11 -9.10 6.13
CA ASP A 266 7.94 -8.24 6.31
C ASP A 266 6.87 -8.59 5.28
N GLU A 267 5.59 -8.37 5.61
CA GLU A 267 4.46 -8.64 4.71
C GLU A 267 4.51 -10.06 4.09
N ILE A 268 4.72 -11.07 4.93
CA ILE A 268 4.84 -12.48 4.49
C ILE A 268 3.61 -12.95 3.70
N ASP A 269 2.44 -12.34 3.92
CA ASP A 269 1.20 -12.61 3.21
C ASP A 269 1.29 -12.32 1.69
N ALA A 270 2.25 -11.49 1.24
CA ALA A 270 2.48 -11.27 -0.18
C ALA A 270 2.83 -12.56 -0.95
N ILE A 271 3.53 -13.51 -0.28
CA ILE A 271 3.92 -14.81 -0.87
C ILE A 271 3.19 -15.99 -0.24
N GLY A 272 2.68 -15.81 0.98
CA GLY A 272 2.13 -16.87 1.83
C GLY A 272 0.63 -17.04 1.78
N GLN A 273 -0.10 -16.49 0.81
CA GLN A 273 -1.56 -16.59 0.73
C GLN A 273 -2.05 -18.02 0.46
N LYS A 274 -3.22 -18.35 1.04
CA LYS A 274 -3.95 -19.59 0.76
C LYS A 274 -4.21 -19.75 -0.74
N ARG A 275 -4.19 -20.99 -1.21
CA ARG A 275 -4.54 -21.34 -2.57
C ARG A 275 -6.01 -21.01 -2.83
N SER A 276 -6.28 -20.02 -3.66
CA SER A 276 -7.63 -19.81 -4.17
C SER A 276 -7.84 -20.70 -5.38
N GLY A 277 -8.88 -21.53 -5.37
CA GLY A 277 -9.21 -22.51 -6.44
C GLY A 277 -9.64 -21.89 -7.78
N GLY A 278 -9.18 -20.70 -8.13
CA GLY A 278 -9.49 -19.99 -9.37
C GLY A 278 -8.49 -20.31 -10.48
N GLN A 279 -9.01 -20.67 -11.62
CA GLN A 279 -8.40 -21.25 -12.82
C GLN A 279 -7.68 -20.19 -13.72
N TYR A 280 -6.88 -19.25 -13.14
CA TYR A 280 -6.10 -18.30 -13.96
C TYR A 280 -4.63 -18.27 -13.52
N GLY A 281 -3.75 -18.55 -14.46
CA GLY A 281 -2.32 -18.81 -14.40
C GLY A 281 -1.37 -17.71 -13.88
N GLY A 282 -1.76 -16.95 -12.84
CA GLY A 282 -0.91 -15.93 -12.23
C GLY A 282 -0.29 -16.31 -10.88
N ASN A 283 -0.58 -17.50 -10.34
CA ASN A 283 -0.17 -17.91 -9.00
C ASN A 283 1.07 -18.82 -8.95
N ASP A 284 1.53 -19.35 -10.08
CA ASP A 284 2.59 -20.36 -10.13
C ASP A 284 3.91 -19.88 -9.54
N GLU A 285 4.25 -18.61 -9.74
CA GLU A 285 5.50 -18.01 -9.23
C GLU A 285 5.46 -17.84 -7.71
N ARG A 286 4.33 -17.34 -7.17
CA ARG A 286 4.14 -17.19 -5.72
C ARG A 286 4.15 -18.55 -5.01
N GLU A 287 3.47 -19.54 -5.59
CA GLU A 287 3.42 -20.90 -5.04
C GLU A 287 4.81 -21.55 -5.06
N GLN A 288 5.58 -21.38 -6.14
CA GLN A 288 6.94 -21.88 -6.22
C GLN A 288 7.85 -21.21 -5.19
N THR A 289 7.70 -19.91 -4.98
CA THR A 289 8.45 -19.13 -3.98
C THR A 289 8.08 -19.57 -2.57
N LEU A 290 6.79 -19.75 -2.28
CA LEU A 290 6.32 -20.28 -1.01
C LEU A 290 6.89 -21.68 -0.74
N ASN A 291 6.79 -22.60 -1.70
CA ASN A 291 7.31 -23.95 -1.55
C ASN A 291 8.82 -23.96 -1.31
N GLN A 292 9.57 -23.06 -1.95
CA GLN A 292 10.99 -22.90 -1.68
C GLN A 292 11.26 -22.39 -0.26
N LEU A 293 10.48 -21.39 0.21
CA LEU A 293 10.58 -20.90 1.58
C LEU A 293 10.34 -22.02 2.61
N LEU A 294 9.28 -22.81 2.41
CA LEU A 294 8.97 -23.95 3.26
C LEU A 294 10.10 -24.99 3.25
N THR A 295 10.69 -25.27 2.08
CA THR A 295 11.82 -26.19 1.95
C THR A 295 13.05 -25.69 2.68
N GLU A 296 13.38 -24.40 2.58
CA GLU A 296 14.51 -23.83 3.31
C GLU A 296 14.27 -23.87 4.83
N MET A 297 13.05 -23.59 5.29
CA MET A 297 12.70 -23.66 6.72
C MET A 297 12.77 -25.09 7.26
N ASP A 298 12.31 -26.08 6.50
CA ASP A 298 12.37 -27.49 6.89
C ASP A 298 13.82 -28.00 6.91
N GLY A 299 14.67 -27.50 6.00
CA GLY A 299 16.09 -27.83 5.89
C GLY A 299 16.99 -27.22 6.97
N PHE A 300 16.44 -26.44 7.91
CA PHE A 300 17.18 -25.99 9.09
C PHE A 300 17.15 -27.08 10.18
N GLU A 301 18.31 -27.61 10.53
CA GLU A 301 18.48 -28.35 11.78
C GLU A 301 18.50 -27.33 12.94
N GLY A 302 17.92 -27.71 14.10
CA GLY A 302 17.66 -26.80 15.22
C GLY A 302 18.85 -26.02 15.79
N ASN A 303 20.08 -26.32 15.41
CA ASN A 303 21.32 -25.77 15.97
C ASN A 303 22.05 -24.80 15.02
N THR A 304 21.41 -24.32 13.95
CA THR A 304 22.11 -23.46 12.98
C THR A 304 22.27 -22.01 13.43
N GLY A 305 21.64 -21.62 14.56
CA GLY A 305 21.71 -20.23 15.06
C GLY A 305 20.99 -19.20 14.17
N VAL A 306 20.17 -19.64 13.20
CA VAL A 306 19.37 -18.76 12.35
C VAL A 306 17.93 -18.76 12.86
N ILE A 307 17.40 -17.59 13.21
CA ILE A 307 16.01 -17.41 13.62
C ILE A 307 15.28 -16.61 12.54
N ILE A 308 14.09 -17.08 12.15
CA ILE A 308 13.26 -16.43 11.16
C ILE A 308 12.15 -15.69 11.88
N LEU A 309 12.08 -14.37 11.70
CA LEU A 309 10.94 -13.55 12.11
C LEU A 309 10.15 -13.19 10.85
N ALA A 310 8.84 -13.27 10.90
CA ALA A 310 7.98 -12.74 9.84
C ALA A 310 6.91 -11.82 10.44
N ALA A 311 6.42 -10.89 9.65
CA ALA A 311 5.33 -10.01 10.04
C ALA A 311 4.19 -10.07 9.02
N THR A 312 2.94 -10.01 9.51
CA THR A 312 1.75 -9.90 8.69
C THR A 312 0.66 -9.11 9.40
N ASN A 313 -0.16 -8.43 8.61
CA ASN A 313 -1.42 -7.83 9.08
C ASN A 313 -2.62 -8.75 8.81
N ARG A 314 -2.42 -9.89 8.11
CA ARG A 314 -3.48 -10.82 7.66
C ARG A 314 -3.13 -12.27 7.98
N PRO A 315 -3.06 -12.65 9.25
CA PRO A 315 -2.68 -14.02 9.62
C PRO A 315 -3.65 -15.08 9.08
N GLU A 316 -4.93 -14.73 8.91
CA GLU A 316 -5.97 -15.60 8.37
C GLU A 316 -5.82 -15.88 6.87
N SER A 317 -5.13 -15.03 6.13
CA SER A 317 -4.86 -15.22 4.69
C SER A 317 -3.72 -16.18 4.42
N LEU A 318 -2.90 -16.50 5.44
CA LEU A 318 -1.72 -17.33 5.29
C LEU A 318 -2.07 -18.80 5.02
N ASP A 319 -1.28 -19.44 4.17
CA ASP A 319 -1.34 -20.89 3.95
C ASP A 319 -1.04 -21.62 5.28
N PRO A 320 -1.90 -22.56 5.69
CA PRO A 320 -1.70 -23.33 6.92
C PRO A 320 -0.34 -24.06 6.99
N ALA A 321 0.27 -24.34 5.84
CA ALA A 321 1.59 -24.95 5.79
C ALA A 321 2.68 -24.08 6.43
N LEU A 322 2.56 -22.74 6.38
CA LEU A 322 3.49 -21.82 7.03
C LEU A 322 3.46 -21.89 8.55
N THR A 323 2.29 -22.18 9.13
CA THR A 323 2.07 -22.15 10.59
C THR A 323 2.11 -23.52 11.24
N ARG A 324 2.60 -24.56 10.52
CA ARG A 324 2.83 -25.89 11.08
C ARG A 324 4.05 -25.92 12.01
N PRO A 325 4.04 -26.81 13.02
CA PRO A 325 5.21 -27.01 13.89
C PRO A 325 6.50 -27.23 13.09
N GLY A 326 7.57 -26.56 13.51
CA GLY A 326 8.87 -26.57 12.84
C GLY A 326 9.05 -25.48 11.78
N ARG A 327 8.05 -24.60 11.58
CA ARG A 327 8.08 -23.42 10.70
C ARG A 327 7.77 -22.17 11.51
N PHE A 328 6.70 -21.43 11.21
CA PHE A 328 6.22 -20.32 12.07
C PHE A 328 5.28 -20.89 13.15
N ASP A 329 5.84 -21.57 14.11
CA ASP A 329 5.11 -22.28 15.15
C ASP A 329 4.82 -21.41 16.39
N ARG A 330 5.49 -20.27 16.55
CA ARG A 330 5.17 -19.29 17.57
C ARG A 330 4.54 -18.03 16.93
N ARG A 331 3.36 -17.66 17.41
CA ARG A 331 2.71 -16.40 17.04
C ARG A 331 2.85 -15.42 18.19
N VAL A 332 3.27 -14.21 17.88
CA VAL A 332 3.39 -13.12 18.83
C VAL A 332 2.43 -12.00 18.36
N PRO A 333 1.32 -11.78 19.07
CA PRO A 333 0.43 -10.66 18.79
C PRO A 333 1.14 -9.34 19.11
N VAL A 334 0.99 -8.36 18.24
CA VAL A 334 1.45 -6.98 18.39
C VAL A 334 0.22 -6.12 18.17
N GLU A 335 -0.48 -5.81 19.25
CA GLU A 335 -1.80 -5.19 19.24
C GLU A 335 -1.71 -3.66 19.19
N LEU A 336 -2.85 -2.98 19.13
CA LEU A 336 -2.88 -1.54 19.32
C LEU A 336 -2.51 -1.22 20.78
N PRO A 337 -1.72 -0.17 21.03
CA PRO A 337 -1.25 0.14 22.38
C PRO A 337 -2.41 0.55 23.28
N ASP A 338 -2.38 0.07 24.51
CA ASP A 338 -3.26 0.51 25.59
C ASP A 338 -2.98 1.96 26.01
N LEU A 339 -3.71 2.51 26.96
CA LEU A 339 -3.55 3.90 27.39
C LEU A 339 -2.11 4.19 27.84
N LYS A 340 -1.52 3.29 28.64
CA LYS A 340 -0.15 3.44 29.14
C LYS A 340 0.87 3.34 27.99
N GLY A 341 0.69 2.38 27.10
CA GLY A 341 1.53 2.20 25.91
C GLY A 341 1.48 3.42 25.01
N ARG A 342 0.29 4.00 24.77
CA ARG A 342 0.16 5.24 23.97
C ARG A 342 0.90 6.40 24.62
N GLU A 343 0.78 6.58 25.93
CA GLU A 343 1.50 7.62 26.65
C GLU A 343 3.02 7.45 26.54
N GLU A 344 3.52 6.23 26.71
CA GLU A 344 4.95 5.91 26.59
C GLU A 344 5.46 6.15 25.15
N ILE A 345 4.70 5.73 24.13
CA ILE A 345 5.04 5.96 22.72
C ILE A 345 5.12 7.46 22.43
N LEU A 346 4.14 8.24 22.86
CA LEU A 346 4.15 9.70 22.72
C LEU A 346 5.40 10.31 23.37
N LYS A 347 5.75 9.90 24.58
CA LYS A 347 6.96 10.36 25.28
C LYS A 347 8.25 10.01 24.53
N VAL A 348 8.34 8.80 23.95
CA VAL A 348 9.51 8.38 23.16
C VAL A 348 9.69 9.26 21.93
N HIS A 349 8.62 9.53 21.18
CA HIS A 349 8.69 10.39 20.00
C HIS A 349 8.90 11.87 20.38
N ALA A 350 8.34 12.30 21.50
CA ALA A 350 8.47 13.66 22.01
C ALA A 350 9.89 14.02 22.47
N LYS A 351 10.72 13.04 22.85
CA LYS A 351 12.17 13.26 23.16
C LYS A 351 12.95 13.96 22.05
N LYS A 352 12.47 13.86 20.81
CA LYS A 352 13.13 14.43 19.61
C LYS A 352 12.62 15.83 19.26
N VAL A 353 11.66 16.36 20.04
CA VAL A 353 10.94 17.60 19.75
C VAL A 353 11.10 18.56 20.93
N ALA A 354 11.24 19.85 20.65
CA ALA A 354 11.25 20.86 21.70
C ALA A 354 9.82 21.06 22.24
N LEU A 355 9.61 20.76 23.51
CA LEU A 355 8.32 20.86 24.18
C LEU A 355 8.24 22.09 25.08
N ALA A 356 7.05 22.66 25.20
CA ALA A 356 6.73 23.62 26.25
C ALA A 356 6.61 22.91 27.61
N PRO A 357 6.83 23.60 28.74
CA PRO A 357 6.61 23.01 30.05
C PRO A 357 5.12 22.73 30.30
N GLY A 358 4.83 21.67 31.03
CA GLY A 358 3.48 21.36 31.53
C GLY A 358 2.60 20.58 30.55
N ILE A 359 3.18 19.83 29.57
CA ILE A 359 2.41 18.94 28.67
C ILE A 359 1.92 17.71 29.44
N ASP A 360 0.62 17.47 29.36
CA ASP A 360 -0.04 16.28 29.88
C ASP A 360 -0.20 15.21 28.79
N PHE A 361 0.73 14.26 28.74
CA PHE A 361 0.69 13.15 27.78
C PHE A 361 -0.43 12.15 28.07
N THR A 362 -0.93 12.08 29.30
CA THR A 362 -2.04 11.19 29.66
C THR A 362 -3.33 11.65 28.97
N THR A 363 -3.62 12.96 29.02
CA THR A 363 -4.76 13.53 28.28
C THR A 363 -4.61 13.33 26.76
N VAL A 364 -3.43 13.57 26.19
CA VAL A 364 -3.15 13.33 24.77
C VAL A 364 -3.36 11.85 24.41
N ALA A 365 -2.88 10.93 25.24
CA ALA A 365 -3.03 9.49 25.02
C ALA A 365 -4.49 9.01 25.12
N ARG A 366 -5.31 9.61 25.99
CA ARG A 366 -6.75 9.36 26.08
C ARG A 366 -7.44 9.79 24.78
N MET A 367 -7.20 11.01 24.34
CA MET A 367 -7.78 11.56 23.08
C MET A 367 -7.39 10.75 21.85
N ALA A 368 -6.19 10.13 21.84
CA ALA A 368 -5.70 9.27 20.78
C ALA A 368 -6.09 7.80 20.97
N SER A 369 -7.27 7.52 21.54
CA SER A 369 -7.77 6.16 21.71
C SER A 369 -7.86 5.42 20.38
N GLY A 370 -7.37 4.16 20.35
CA GLY A 370 -7.34 3.34 19.13
C GLY A 370 -6.23 3.69 18.13
N ALA A 371 -5.40 4.70 18.40
CA ALA A 371 -4.30 5.06 17.51
C ALA A 371 -3.15 4.04 17.59
N SER A 372 -2.61 3.69 16.44
CA SER A 372 -1.39 2.88 16.29
C SER A 372 -0.14 3.68 16.66
N GLY A 373 0.97 2.98 16.92
CA GLY A 373 2.26 3.62 17.20
C GLY A 373 2.73 4.56 16.08
N ALA A 374 2.43 4.25 14.82
CA ALA A 374 2.75 5.12 13.69
C ALA A 374 1.91 6.41 13.67
N GLU A 375 0.63 6.32 14.01
CA GLU A 375 -0.25 7.49 14.12
C GLU A 375 0.16 8.39 15.28
N LEU A 376 0.53 7.80 16.44
CA LEU A 376 1.05 8.55 17.59
C LEU A 376 2.36 9.28 17.23
N ALA A 377 3.26 8.65 16.50
CA ALA A 377 4.47 9.31 16.00
C ALA A 377 4.13 10.47 15.05
N ASN A 378 3.12 10.29 14.18
CA ASN A 378 2.65 11.33 13.28
C ASN A 378 2.00 12.50 14.02
N ILE A 379 1.23 12.24 15.08
CA ILE A 379 0.65 13.29 15.96
C ILE A 379 1.76 14.20 16.52
N VAL A 380 2.82 13.63 17.06
CA VAL A 380 3.95 14.41 17.58
C VAL A 380 4.64 15.24 16.49
N ASN A 381 4.81 14.65 15.29
CA ASN A 381 5.41 15.33 14.15
C ASN A 381 4.53 16.49 13.65
N GLU A 382 3.21 16.27 13.50
CA GLU A 382 2.27 17.32 13.10
C GLU A 382 2.20 18.47 14.12
N ALA A 383 2.28 18.16 15.42
CA ALA A 383 2.35 19.16 16.46
C ALA A 383 3.61 20.03 16.34
N ALA A 384 4.75 19.42 16.01
CA ALA A 384 5.97 20.16 15.75
C ALA A 384 5.86 21.06 14.51
N LEU A 385 5.29 20.54 13.41
CA LEU A 385 5.04 21.31 12.19
C LEU A 385 4.07 22.47 12.45
N ARG A 386 3.04 22.26 13.29
CA ARG A 386 2.09 23.30 13.69
C ARG A 386 2.77 24.42 14.48
N ALA A 387 3.61 24.07 15.46
CA ALA A 387 4.37 25.05 16.24
C ALA A 387 5.25 25.92 15.34
N VAL A 388 5.94 25.33 14.35
CA VAL A 388 6.76 26.05 13.36
C VAL A 388 5.90 26.98 12.48
N ARG A 389 4.75 26.50 11.98
CA ARG A 389 3.81 27.35 11.20
C ARG A 389 3.30 28.55 11.99
N ALA A 390 3.17 28.39 13.30
CA ALA A 390 2.77 29.48 14.22
C ALA A 390 3.95 30.34 14.70
N GLY A 391 5.16 30.16 14.17
CA GLY A 391 6.35 30.92 14.54
C GLY A 391 6.91 30.61 15.94
N ARG A 392 6.47 29.53 16.57
CA ARG A 392 6.91 29.13 17.92
C ARG A 392 8.10 28.14 17.83
N LYS A 393 8.88 28.11 18.89
CA LYS A 393 10.07 27.23 19.01
C LYS A 393 9.81 25.96 19.83
N SER A 394 8.63 25.83 20.39
CA SER A 394 8.23 24.68 21.22
C SER A 394 6.78 24.30 20.95
N VAL A 395 6.51 23.00 21.07
CA VAL A 395 5.18 22.41 20.95
C VAL A 395 4.43 22.61 22.26
N THR A 396 3.19 23.04 22.18
CA THR A 396 2.27 23.23 23.30
C THR A 396 1.26 22.08 23.39
N GLN A 397 0.53 21.99 24.51
CA GLN A 397 -0.57 21.04 24.70
C GLN A 397 -1.60 21.15 23.55
N SER A 398 -2.02 22.38 23.23
CA SER A 398 -2.99 22.64 22.14
C SER A 398 -2.49 22.20 20.76
N ASP A 399 -1.17 22.18 20.53
CA ASP A 399 -0.64 21.67 19.25
C ASP A 399 -0.81 20.15 19.15
N LEU A 400 -0.59 19.42 20.23
CA LEU A 400 -0.79 17.98 20.28
C LEU A 400 -2.27 17.61 20.12
N GLU A 401 -3.15 18.29 20.84
CA GLU A 401 -4.59 18.06 20.77
C GLU A 401 -5.14 18.30 19.37
N GLU A 402 -4.80 19.42 18.74
CA GLU A 402 -5.22 19.71 17.36
C GLU A 402 -4.59 18.73 16.34
N SER A 403 -3.37 18.24 16.63
CA SER A 403 -2.71 17.27 15.74
C SER A 403 -3.37 15.89 15.82
N ILE A 404 -3.95 15.51 16.94
CA ILE A 404 -4.81 14.32 17.03
C ILE A 404 -5.99 14.46 16.07
N GLU A 405 -6.66 15.61 16.10
CA GLU A 405 -7.79 15.90 15.23
C GLU A 405 -7.37 15.88 13.75
N VAL A 406 -6.19 16.42 13.42
CA VAL A 406 -5.65 16.40 12.07
C VAL A 406 -5.38 14.98 11.59
N VAL A 407 -4.85 14.12 12.44
CA VAL A 407 -4.54 12.72 12.09
C VAL A 407 -5.82 11.88 11.96
N ILE A 408 -6.80 12.08 12.82
CA ILE A 408 -8.07 11.33 12.81
C ILE A 408 -9.06 11.86 11.78
N ALA A 409 -9.29 13.18 11.77
CA ALA A 409 -10.34 13.84 11.00
C ALA A 409 -9.83 14.69 9.83
N GLY A 410 -8.51 14.81 9.65
CA GLY A 410 -7.89 15.63 8.61
C GLY A 410 -7.79 17.12 8.97
N TYR A 411 -7.16 17.89 8.08
CA TYR A 411 -6.96 19.33 8.26
C TYR A 411 -8.26 20.11 8.21
N GLN A 412 -8.30 21.25 8.93
CA GLN A 412 -9.38 22.21 8.80
C GLN A 412 -9.45 22.80 7.39
N LYS A 413 -10.63 22.81 6.78
CA LYS A 413 -10.84 23.43 5.46
C LYS A 413 -10.91 24.95 5.62
N LYS A 414 -9.94 25.66 5.06
CA LYS A 414 -9.91 27.13 5.09
C LYS A 414 -10.92 27.81 4.15
N ASN A 415 -11.34 27.12 3.09
CA ASN A 415 -12.16 27.67 2.00
C ASN A 415 -13.58 27.08 1.93
N SER A 416 -14.01 26.33 2.95
CA SER A 416 -15.36 25.80 3.00
C SER A 416 -16.26 26.84 3.66
N ILE A 417 -16.99 27.59 2.84
CA ILE A 417 -18.01 28.52 3.32
C ILE A 417 -19.30 27.72 3.40
N LEU A 418 -19.64 27.24 4.61
CA LEU A 418 -21.00 26.79 4.88
C LEU A 418 -21.93 27.98 4.86
N THR A 419 -23.09 27.84 4.25
CA THR A 419 -24.15 28.84 4.39
C THR A 419 -24.61 28.89 5.85
N ASP A 420 -25.12 30.01 6.30
CA ASP A 420 -25.64 30.17 7.67
C ASP A 420 -26.67 29.09 8.02
N LYS A 421 -27.48 28.69 7.05
CA LYS A 421 -28.45 27.61 7.18
C LYS A 421 -27.74 26.25 7.42
N GLU A 422 -26.73 25.90 6.62
CA GLU A 422 -25.97 24.66 6.78
C GLU A 422 -25.21 24.66 8.10
N LYS A 423 -24.56 25.77 8.46
CA LYS A 423 -23.86 25.91 9.73
C LYS A 423 -24.79 25.68 10.92
N CYS A 424 -26.02 26.20 10.84
CA CYS A 424 -27.04 25.99 11.85
C CYS A 424 -27.44 24.50 11.93
N ILE A 425 -27.70 23.85 10.79
CA ILE A 425 -28.06 22.43 10.74
C ILE A 425 -26.94 21.57 11.35
N VAL A 426 -25.68 21.81 10.98
CA VAL A 426 -24.53 21.08 11.53
C VAL A 426 -24.40 21.29 13.04
N ALA A 427 -24.64 22.51 13.55
CA ALA A 427 -24.60 22.77 14.99
C ALA A 427 -25.64 21.93 15.75
N TYR A 428 -26.86 21.85 15.26
CA TYR A 428 -27.89 21.02 15.87
C TYR A 428 -27.58 19.53 15.73
N HIS A 429 -27.01 19.11 14.62
CA HIS A 429 -26.60 17.73 14.37
C HIS A 429 -25.56 17.27 15.41
N GLU A 430 -24.48 18.05 15.59
CA GLU A 430 -23.41 17.71 16.52
C GLU A 430 -23.87 17.76 17.98
N ILE A 431 -24.68 18.77 18.34
CA ILE A 431 -25.29 18.82 19.69
C ILE A 431 -26.28 17.68 19.87
N GLY A 432 -26.96 17.22 18.82
CA GLY A 432 -27.81 16.05 18.88
C GLY A 432 -27.06 14.80 19.34
N HIS A 433 -25.90 14.53 18.78
CA HIS A 433 -25.02 13.44 19.24
C HIS A 433 -24.60 13.62 20.71
N ALA A 434 -24.11 14.81 21.05
CA ALA A 434 -23.59 15.10 22.37
C ALA A 434 -24.68 15.01 23.46
N LEU A 435 -25.86 15.54 23.19
CA LEU A 435 -26.96 15.57 24.15
C LEU A 435 -27.57 14.18 24.37
N VAL A 436 -27.73 13.39 23.29
CA VAL A 436 -28.17 12.00 23.44
C VAL A 436 -27.16 11.18 24.23
N ALA A 437 -25.87 11.37 23.98
CA ALA A 437 -24.81 10.73 24.76
C ALA A 437 -24.87 11.10 26.25
N ALA A 438 -24.93 12.40 26.56
CA ALA A 438 -24.89 12.91 27.94
C ALA A 438 -26.14 12.53 28.76
N LYS A 439 -27.28 12.28 28.12
CA LYS A 439 -28.53 11.88 28.80
C LYS A 439 -28.73 10.38 28.93
N GLN A 440 -27.77 9.57 28.48
CA GLN A 440 -27.79 8.12 28.61
C GLN A 440 -26.79 7.64 29.68
N SER A 441 -27.10 6.49 30.30
CA SER A 441 -26.16 5.77 31.17
C SER A 441 -25.05 5.13 30.34
N ASN A 442 -23.87 4.98 30.92
CA ASN A 442 -22.74 4.26 30.33
C ASN A 442 -22.31 4.79 28.94
N SER A 443 -22.39 6.09 28.72
CA SER A 443 -21.88 6.74 27.52
C SER A 443 -20.57 7.45 27.83
N ALA A 444 -19.62 7.40 26.90
CA ALA A 444 -18.35 8.11 27.04
C ALA A 444 -18.58 9.63 27.15
N PRO A 445 -17.86 10.33 28.05
CA PRO A 445 -18.01 11.77 28.20
C PRO A 445 -17.62 12.52 26.93
N VAL A 446 -18.36 13.59 26.64
CA VAL A 446 -18.08 14.49 25.55
C VAL A 446 -16.86 15.33 25.90
N GLN A 447 -15.85 15.32 25.06
CA GLN A 447 -14.60 16.09 25.23
C GLN A 447 -14.63 17.40 24.45
N LYS A 448 -15.12 17.36 23.21
CA LYS A 448 -15.11 18.50 22.29
C LYS A 448 -16.20 18.35 21.25
N ILE A 449 -16.82 19.46 20.88
CA ILE A 449 -17.78 19.53 19.77
C ILE A 449 -17.36 20.67 18.85
N THR A 450 -17.30 20.42 17.55
CA THR A 450 -16.92 21.45 16.55
C THR A 450 -17.76 21.34 15.29
N ILE A 451 -18.02 22.49 14.66
CA ILE A 451 -18.68 22.60 13.35
C ILE A 451 -17.72 23.11 12.27
N ILE A 452 -16.42 23.05 12.54
CA ILE A 452 -15.40 23.44 11.55
C ILE A 452 -15.16 22.28 10.59
N PRO A 453 -15.43 22.45 9.28
CA PRO A 453 -15.29 21.39 8.29
C PRO A 453 -13.84 20.88 8.17
N ARG A 454 -13.69 19.56 7.99
CA ARG A 454 -12.40 18.87 7.84
C ARG A 454 -12.20 18.29 6.43
N THR A 455 -10.95 17.99 6.08
CA THR A 455 -10.61 17.45 4.75
C THR A 455 -11.07 16.02 4.54
N SER A 456 -11.37 15.26 5.60
CA SER A 456 -12.02 13.95 5.52
C SER A 456 -13.43 13.97 4.96
N GLY A 457 -14.04 15.16 4.85
CA GLY A 457 -15.41 15.34 4.40
C GLY A 457 -16.41 15.62 5.54
N ALA A 458 -16.00 15.45 6.79
CA ALA A 458 -16.82 15.81 7.94
C ALA A 458 -17.07 17.32 7.98
N LEU A 459 -18.32 17.72 8.19
CA LEU A 459 -18.73 19.12 8.32
C LEU A 459 -18.65 19.61 9.79
N GLY A 460 -18.69 18.68 10.73
CA GLY A 460 -18.47 18.82 12.15
C GLY A 460 -18.08 17.48 12.74
N TYR A 461 -17.83 17.42 14.03
CA TYR A 461 -17.72 16.17 14.79
C TYR A 461 -17.86 16.41 16.29
N THR A 462 -18.36 15.37 16.95
CA THR A 462 -18.44 15.29 18.42
C THR A 462 -17.44 14.24 18.89
N MET A 463 -16.43 14.68 19.66
CA MET A 463 -15.42 13.80 20.23
C MET A 463 -15.87 13.30 21.60
N GLN A 464 -15.98 11.98 21.71
CA GLN A 464 -16.21 11.29 22.97
C GLN A 464 -14.97 10.46 23.31
N VAL A 465 -14.56 10.45 24.56
CA VAL A 465 -13.35 9.76 25.02
C VAL A 465 -13.68 8.98 26.28
N ASP A 466 -13.46 7.67 26.20
CA ASP A 466 -13.62 6.79 27.37
C ASP A 466 -12.57 7.08 28.44
N GLU A 467 -12.98 7.07 29.71
CA GLU A 467 -12.09 7.34 30.84
C GLU A 467 -11.13 6.17 31.15
N GLY A 468 -11.37 4.99 30.60
CA GLY A 468 -10.59 3.77 30.85
C GLY A 468 -10.52 2.81 29.69
N ASN A 469 -9.86 1.67 29.88
CA ASN A 469 -9.83 0.58 28.93
C ASN A 469 -11.15 -0.22 29.05
N HIS A 470 -12.09 0.02 28.16
CA HIS A 470 -13.35 -0.73 28.05
C HIS A 470 -13.17 -1.92 27.12
N TYR A 471 -12.98 -3.12 27.67
CA TYR A 471 -12.81 -4.37 26.88
C TYR A 471 -14.13 -5.10 26.62
N LEU A 472 -15.13 -4.89 27.46
CA LEU A 472 -16.44 -5.57 27.35
C LEU A 472 -17.55 -4.53 27.35
N MET A 473 -18.41 -4.60 26.34
CA MET A 473 -19.63 -3.80 26.25
C MET A 473 -20.85 -4.71 26.40
N ASN A 474 -21.79 -4.31 27.23
CA ASN A 474 -23.06 -4.99 27.36
C ASN A 474 -24.05 -4.56 26.27
N LYS A 475 -25.21 -5.25 26.19
CA LYS A 475 -26.24 -4.98 25.18
C LYS A 475 -26.74 -3.54 25.26
N GLU A 476 -26.99 -3.02 26.47
CA GLU A 476 -27.50 -1.67 26.69
C GLU A 476 -26.50 -0.60 26.25
N GLU A 477 -25.21 -0.80 26.53
CA GLU A 477 -24.14 0.13 26.08
C GLU A 477 -24.08 0.22 24.56
N LEU A 478 -24.20 -0.91 23.85
CA LEU A 478 -24.20 -0.94 22.38
C LEU A 478 -25.46 -0.29 21.81
N GLU A 479 -26.62 -0.55 22.41
CA GLU A 479 -27.88 0.11 22.06
C GLU A 479 -27.81 1.64 22.28
N ASN A 480 -27.24 2.07 23.41
CA ASN A 480 -27.00 3.49 23.70
C ASN A 480 -26.05 4.13 22.68
N LYS A 481 -25.03 3.40 22.23
CA LYS A 481 -24.11 3.86 21.20
C LYS A 481 -24.80 4.02 19.84
N ILE A 482 -25.72 3.11 19.49
CA ILE A 482 -26.56 3.27 18.28
C ILE A 482 -27.48 4.48 18.40
N ALA A 483 -28.11 4.70 19.58
CA ALA A 483 -28.93 5.90 19.80
C ALA A 483 -28.11 7.19 19.66
N THR A 484 -26.89 7.23 20.22
CA THR A 484 -25.96 8.36 20.06
C THR A 484 -25.63 8.60 18.59
N LEU A 485 -25.29 7.56 17.83
CA LEU A 485 -25.01 7.67 16.38
C LEU A 485 -26.21 8.20 15.59
N THR A 486 -27.43 7.89 16.01
CA THR A 486 -28.64 8.44 15.34
C THR A 486 -29.05 9.83 15.83
N GLY A 487 -28.38 10.35 16.87
CA GLY A 487 -28.70 11.62 17.56
C GLY A 487 -28.65 12.85 16.65
N GLY A 488 -27.64 12.94 15.76
CA GLY A 488 -27.54 14.04 14.80
C GLY A 488 -28.73 14.11 13.85
N ARG A 489 -29.09 12.97 13.25
CA ARG A 489 -30.27 12.85 12.41
C ARG A 489 -31.57 13.14 13.17
N ALA A 490 -31.69 12.66 14.39
CA ALA A 490 -32.85 12.89 15.24
C ALA A 490 -33.00 14.40 15.56
N ALA A 491 -31.90 15.12 15.78
CA ALA A 491 -31.93 16.58 15.99
C ALA A 491 -32.43 17.33 14.74
N GLU A 492 -31.98 16.93 13.54
CA GLU A 492 -32.48 17.52 12.30
C GLU A 492 -34.02 17.33 12.15
N GLU A 493 -34.52 16.14 12.43
CA GLU A 493 -35.95 15.82 12.34
C GLU A 493 -36.78 16.61 13.34
N VAL A 494 -36.34 16.68 14.62
CA VAL A 494 -37.03 17.38 15.68
C VAL A 494 -37.06 18.91 15.49
N VAL A 495 -35.98 19.46 14.92
CA VAL A 495 -35.80 20.92 14.83
C VAL A 495 -36.30 21.47 13.51
N PHE A 496 -35.86 20.85 12.41
CA PHE A 496 -36.08 21.39 11.06
C PHE A 496 -37.16 20.64 10.29
N HIS A 497 -37.71 19.54 10.86
CA HIS A 497 -38.66 18.67 10.16
C HIS A 497 -38.15 18.23 8.78
N SER A 498 -36.85 18.09 8.65
CA SER A 498 -36.12 17.80 7.43
C SER A 498 -34.92 16.92 7.75
N ILE A 499 -34.38 16.28 6.74
CA ILE A 499 -33.25 15.36 6.85
C ILE A 499 -32.22 15.72 5.79
N THR A 500 -30.94 15.63 6.18
CA THR A 500 -29.85 15.91 5.26
C THR A 500 -28.97 14.68 5.00
N THR A 501 -28.04 14.82 4.08
CA THR A 501 -27.05 13.76 3.78
C THR A 501 -25.92 13.71 4.80
N GLY A 502 -25.89 14.62 5.79
CA GLY A 502 -24.84 14.72 6.80
C GLY A 502 -24.68 13.45 7.64
N ALA A 503 -25.79 12.78 7.94
CA ALA A 503 -25.82 11.56 8.75
C ALA A 503 -25.34 10.27 8.03
N SER A 504 -24.77 10.35 6.83
CA SER A 504 -24.40 9.15 6.04
C SER A 504 -23.45 8.20 6.77
N ASN A 505 -22.39 8.74 7.38
CA ASN A 505 -21.42 7.95 8.14
C ASN A 505 -22.03 7.35 9.42
N ASP A 506 -22.87 8.12 10.11
CA ASP A 506 -23.51 7.68 11.35
C ASP A 506 -24.47 6.52 11.09
N ILE A 507 -25.23 6.58 10.01
CA ILE A 507 -26.11 5.51 9.55
C ILE A 507 -25.29 4.25 9.24
N GLU A 508 -24.15 4.38 8.56
CA GLU A 508 -23.27 3.25 8.27
C GLU A 508 -22.73 2.62 9.56
N GLN A 509 -22.25 3.42 10.51
CA GLN A 509 -21.71 2.94 11.79
C GLN A 509 -22.81 2.29 12.65
N ALA A 510 -23.96 2.91 12.76
CA ALA A 510 -25.12 2.38 13.48
C ALA A 510 -25.56 1.02 12.89
N THR A 511 -25.61 0.90 11.56
CA THR A 511 -25.97 -0.35 10.88
C THR A 511 -24.93 -1.44 11.11
N LYS A 512 -23.64 -1.13 11.01
CA LYS A 512 -22.56 -2.09 11.29
C LYS A 512 -22.62 -2.61 12.73
N LEU A 513 -22.85 -1.71 13.69
CA LEU A 513 -22.93 -2.07 15.10
C LEU A 513 -24.15 -2.92 15.39
N ALA A 514 -25.32 -2.54 14.90
CA ALA A 514 -26.56 -3.31 15.03
C ALA A 514 -26.41 -4.71 14.42
N ARG A 515 -25.81 -4.83 13.23
CA ARG A 515 -25.54 -6.11 12.59
C ARG A 515 -24.62 -6.98 13.45
N ALA A 516 -23.52 -6.41 13.97
CA ALA A 516 -22.57 -7.14 14.81
C ALA A 516 -23.21 -7.66 16.10
N MET A 517 -24.13 -6.90 16.72
CA MET A 517 -24.88 -7.34 17.89
C MET A 517 -25.68 -8.62 17.62
N LEU A 518 -26.31 -8.71 16.44
CA LEU A 518 -27.15 -9.85 16.06
C LEU A 518 -26.33 -11.05 15.57
N THR A 519 -25.29 -10.80 14.75
CA THR A 519 -24.58 -11.87 14.01
C THR A 519 -23.35 -12.40 14.73
N ARG A 520 -22.71 -11.59 15.59
CA ARG A 520 -21.42 -11.92 16.22
C ARG A 520 -21.49 -12.06 17.73
N TYR A 521 -22.24 -11.18 18.39
CA TYR A 521 -22.22 -11.10 19.85
C TYR A 521 -23.35 -11.92 20.49
N GLY A 522 -24.26 -12.48 19.69
CA GLY A 522 -25.37 -13.27 20.20
C GLY A 522 -26.34 -12.48 21.10
N MET A 523 -26.48 -11.17 20.85
CA MET A 523 -27.31 -10.26 21.65
C MET A 523 -28.75 -10.16 21.14
N SER A 524 -29.24 -11.20 20.47
CA SER A 524 -30.62 -11.34 19.99
C SER A 524 -31.30 -12.48 20.69
N ASP A 525 -32.54 -12.28 21.12
CA ASP A 525 -33.35 -13.33 21.72
C ASP A 525 -33.77 -14.39 20.69
N GLU A 526 -33.84 -14.04 19.39
CA GLU A 526 -34.25 -14.91 18.29
C GLU A 526 -33.13 -15.81 17.79
N PHE A 527 -31.92 -15.28 17.66
CA PHE A 527 -30.77 -16.02 17.14
C PHE A 527 -29.92 -16.63 18.26
N GLY A 528 -30.07 -16.16 19.50
CA GLY A 528 -29.36 -16.67 20.66
C GLY A 528 -27.82 -16.66 20.47
N MET A 529 -27.17 -17.71 20.99
CA MET A 529 -25.71 -17.85 20.96
C MET A 529 -25.19 -18.52 19.67
N VAL A 530 -25.61 -18.03 18.52
CA VAL A 530 -25.20 -18.57 17.20
C VAL A 530 -24.39 -17.53 16.47
N ALA A 531 -23.19 -17.91 16.01
CA ALA A 531 -22.36 -17.07 15.15
C ALA A 531 -22.88 -17.19 13.70
N LEU A 532 -23.50 -16.11 13.20
CA LEU A 532 -24.07 -16.03 11.85
C LEU A 532 -23.15 -15.33 10.85
N GLU A 533 -21.98 -14.93 11.32
CA GLU A 533 -20.99 -14.17 10.54
C GLU A 533 -19.57 -14.62 10.90
N THR A 534 -18.72 -14.76 9.90
CA THR A 534 -17.29 -14.96 10.06
C THR A 534 -16.53 -13.69 9.73
N VAL A 535 -15.59 -13.32 10.59
CA VAL A 535 -14.71 -12.17 10.37
C VAL A 535 -13.51 -12.61 9.57
N ASN A 536 -13.33 -12.01 8.40
CA ASN A 536 -12.12 -12.09 7.61
C ASN A 536 -11.35 -10.77 7.81
N ASN A 537 -10.02 -10.80 7.74
CA ASN A 537 -9.18 -9.61 7.89
C ASN A 537 -9.32 -8.90 9.26
N GLN A 538 -9.17 -9.65 10.34
CA GLN A 538 -9.35 -9.17 11.72
C GLN A 538 -8.64 -7.84 12.03
N TYR A 539 -7.46 -7.59 11.42
CA TYR A 539 -6.63 -6.40 11.66
C TYR A 539 -6.73 -5.31 10.59
N LEU A 540 -7.54 -5.50 9.54
CA LEU A 540 -7.64 -4.58 8.39
C LEU A 540 -9.07 -4.11 8.11
N GLY A 541 -9.85 -3.88 9.16
CA GLY A 541 -11.21 -3.36 9.03
C GLY A 541 -12.30 -4.42 9.04
N GLY A 542 -11.93 -5.70 9.17
CA GLY A 542 -12.89 -6.77 9.49
C GLY A 542 -13.91 -7.02 8.40
N ASP A 543 -13.49 -7.33 7.18
CA ASP A 543 -14.43 -7.84 6.18
C ASP A 543 -15.15 -9.07 6.73
N THR A 544 -16.46 -9.04 6.68
CA THR A 544 -17.29 -10.09 7.23
C THR A 544 -18.01 -10.84 6.12
N SER A 545 -18.17 -12.14 6.29
CA SER A 545 -18.99 -12.96 5.42
C SER A 545 -20.09 -13.64 6.23
N LEU A 546 -21.33 -13.53 5.77
CA LEU A 546 -22.45 -14.20 6.42
C LEU A 546 -22.35 -15.73 6.26
N ALA A 547 -22.51 -16.44 7.36
CA ALA A 547 -22.44 -17.91 7.45
C ALA A 547 -23.84 -18.50 7.75
N CYS A 548 -24.86 -18.04 7.05
CA CYS A 548 -26.25 -18.43 7.27
C CYS A 548 -27.01 -18.53 5.94
N SER A 549 -28.24 -19.13 6.00
CA SER A 549 -29.12 -19.24 4.84
C SER A 549 -29.65 -17.88 4.36
N ALA A 550 -30.11 -17.80 3.11
CA ALA A 550 -30.70 -16.58 2.57
C ALA A 550 -31.96 -16.13 3.35
N GLN A 551 -32.74 -17.10 3.91
CA GLN A 551 -33.87 -16.78 4.74
C GLN A 551 -33.42 -16.08 6.03
N THR A 552 -32.44 -16.63 6.74
CA THR A 552 -31.89 -16.03 7.97
C THR A 552 -31.28 -14.65 7.68
N GLN A 553 -30.68 -14.44 6.50
CA GLN A 553 -30.19 -13.11 6.09
C GLN A 553 -31.33 -12.09 6.02
N CYS A 554 -32.49 -12.46 5.44
CA CYS A 554 -33.66 -11.58 5.43
C CYS A 554 -34.14 -11.23 6.83
N GLU A 555 -34.16 -12.22 7.74
CA GLU A 555 -34.56 -12.03 9.14
C GLU A 555 -33.57 -11.11 9.88
N ILE A 556 -32.26 -11.29 9.67
CA ILE A 556 -31.20 -10.39 10.19
C ILE A 556 -31.42 -8.96 9.70
N ASP A 557 -31.65 -8.76 8.40
CA ASP A 557 -31.84 -7.42 7.82
C ASP A 557 -33.09 -6.73 8.42
N GLN A 558 -34.18 -7.46 8.63
CA GLN A 558 -35.36 -6.92 9.29
C GLN A 558 -35.06 -6.51 10.73
N LYS A 559 -34.35 -7.33 11.50
CA LYS A 559 -33.98 -7.05 12.88
C LYS A 559 -33.00 -5.90 13.03
N VAL A 560 -32.04 -5.76 12.11
CA VAL A 560 -31.16 -4.58 12.05
C VAL A 560 -32.00 -3.32 11.90
N VAL A 561 -32.95 -3.30 10.97
CA VAL A 561 -33.85 -2.16 10.75
C VAL A 561 -34.69 -1.86 11.99
N GLU A 562 -35.26 -2.90 12.64
CA GLU A 562 -36.06 -2.74 13.86
C GLU A 562 -35.20 -2.14 15.00
N LEU A 563 -34.01 -2.67 15.23
CA LEU A 563 -33.09 -2.21 16.26
C LEU A 563 -32.66 -0.74 16.05
N VAL A 564 -32.22 -0.40 14.84
CA VAL A 564 -31.82 0.98 14.52
C VAL A 564 -33.00 1.94 14.67
N LYS A 565 -34.20 1.57 14.21
CA LYS A 565 -35.41 2.40 14.38
C LYS A 565 -35.78 2.60 15.84
N ALA A 566 -35.68 1.55 16.68
CA ALA A 566 -35.98 1.64 18.10
C ALA A 566 -35.00 2.60 18.82
N GLN A 567 -33.73 2.51 18.52
CA GLN A 567 -32.72 3.40 19.11
C GLN A 567 -32.81 4.83 18.56
N HIS A 568 -33.17 4.99 17.30
CA HIS A 568 -33.47 6.30 16.74
C HIS A 568 -34.70 6.95 17.41
N ALA A 569 -35.77 6.21 17.62
CA ALA A 569 -36.95 6.72 18.35
C ALA A 569 -36.60 7.14 19.78
N LYS A 570 -35.70 6.38 20.48
CA LYS A 570 -35.14 6.75 21.77
C LYS A 570 -34.39 8.08 21.71
N ALA A 571 -33.55 8.29 20.70
CA ALA A 571 -32.82 9.53 20.49
C ALA A 571 -33.77 10.71 20.25
N VAL A 572 -34.81 10.54 19.41
CA VAL A 572 -35.86 11.56 19.16
C VAL A 572 -36.57 11.93 20.46
N GLN A 573 -36.92 10.95 21.30
CA GLN A 573 -37.57 11.21 22.60
C GLN A 573 -36.67 12.01 23.53
N ILE A 574 -35.38 11.61 23.69
CA ILE A 574 -34.42 12.33 24.53
C ILE A 574 -34.29 13.80 24.07
N LEU A 575 -34.18 14.04 22.78
CA LEU A 575 -34.04 15.39 22.23
C LEU A 575 -35.31 16.23 22.37
N THR A 576 -36.46 15.59 22.23
CA THR A 576 -37.77 16.26 22.41
C THR A 576 -37.96 16.68 23.87
N ASP A 577 -37.64 15.80 24.81
CA ASP A 577 -37.76 16.07 26.27
C ASP A 577 -36.77 17.14 26.74
N ASN A 578 -35.66 17.32 26.01
CA ASN A 578 -34.61 18.30 26.35
C ASN A 578 -34.49 19.41 25.28
N ARG A 579 -35.60 19.78 24.63
CA ARG A 579 -35.61 20.69 23.50
C ARG A 579 -34.99 22.07 23.82
N ALA A 580 -35.29 22.63 24.98
CA ALA A 580 -34.76 23.94 25.39
C ALA A 580 -33.21 23.91 25.48
N LYS A 581 -32.64 22.83 26.07
CA LYS A 581 -31.20 22.64 26.17
C LYS A 581 -30.55 22.39 24.80
N LEU A 582 -31.22 21.67 23.91
CA LEU A 582 -30.78 21.47 22.54
C LEU A 582 -30.64 22.82 21.80
N ASP A 583 -31.64 23.69 21.93
CA ASP A 583 -31.62 25.00 21.29
C ASP A 583 -30.54 25.92 21.89
N GLU A 584 -30.39 25.95 23.21
CA GLU A 584 -29.36 26.75 23.93
C GLU A 584 -27.94 26.34 23.52
N LEU A 585 -27.65 25.04 23.56
CA LEU A 585 -26.33 24.47 23.22
C LEU A 585 -26.01 24.64 21.72
N ALA A 586 -26.98 24.41 20.83
CA ALA A 586 -26.79 24.57 19.40
C ALA A 586 -26.52 26.03 19.01
N GLN A 587 -27.20 26.99 19.63
CA GLN A 587 -26.92 28.40 19.43
C GLN A 587 -25.54 28.81 19.94
N TYR A 588 -25.14 28.31 21.11
CA TYR A 588 -23.82 28.56 21.67
C TYR A 588 -22.72 27.99 20.76
N LEU A 589 -22.88 26.74 20.26
CA LEU A 589 -21.96 26.12 19.31
C LEU A 589 -21.93 26.87 17.97
N TYR A 590 -23.07 27.32 17.46
CA TYR A 590 -23.15 28.12 16.23
C TYR A 590 -22.32 29.39 16.29
N GLN A 591 -22.33 30.08 17.47
CA GLN A 591 -21.58 31.32 17.68
C GLN A 591 -20.08 31.05 17.88
N LYS A 592 -19.74 30.04 18.66
CA LYS A 592 -18.36 29.77 19.10
C LYS A 592 -17.59 28.84 18.15
N GLU A 593 -18.31 28.12 17.28
CA GLU A 593 -17.83 27.13 16.31
C GLU A 593 -17.14 25.89 16.92
N THR A 594 -16.63 25.98 18.13
CA THR A 594 -16.04 24.90 18.88
C THR A 594 -16.27 25.10 20.37
N ILE A 595 -16.73 24.07 21.07
CA ILE A 595 -16.93 24.07 22.52
C ILE A 595 -16.24 22.86 23.16
N THR A 596 -15.78 23.04 24.39
CA THR A 596 -15.20 21.96 25.19
C THR A 596 -16.29 21.14 25.87
N GLY A 597 -15.94 19.93 26.31
CA GLY A 597 -16.85 19.09 27.10
C GLY A 597 -17.28 19.76 28.42
N ASP A 598 -16.37 20.47 29.08
CA ASP A 598 -16.67 21.19 30.31
C ASP A 598 -17.71 22.29 30.08
N GLU A 599 -17.55 23.11 29.04
CA GLU A 599 -18.52 24.14 28.64
C GLU A 599 -19.88 23.55 28.30
N PHE A 600 -19.87 22.44 27.56
CA PHE A 600 -21.10 21.70 27.21
C PHE A 600 -21.80 21.21 28.49
N MET A 601 -21.08 20.60 29.43
CA MET A 601 -21.65 20.12 30.70
C MET A 601 -22.10 21.24 31.62
N GLU A 602 -21.39 22.37 31.66
CA GLU A 602 -21.80 23.55 32.41
C GLU A 602 -23.18 24.07 31.93
N ILE A 603 -23.36 24.20 30.62
CA ILE A 603 -24.64 24.67 30.05
C ILE A 603 -25.74 23.61 30.28
N LEU A 604 -25.42 22.33 30.10
CA LEU A 604 -26.37 21.23 30.24
C LEU A 604 -26.92 21.13 31.68
N ASN A 605 -26.07 21.33 32.67
CA ASN A 605 -26.39 21.20 34.11
C ASN A 605 -26.87 22.52 34.76
N ARG A 606 -26.87 23.62 34.01
CA ARG A 606 -27.41 24.90 34.52
C ARG A 606 -28.90 24.73 34.71
N GLU A 607 -29.35 24.89 35.98
CA GLU A 607 -30.78 24.94 36.31
C GLU A 607 -31.41 26.15 35.60
N GLU A 608 -32.64 26.00 35.09
CA GLU A 608 -33.37 27.07 34.40
C GLU A 608 -33.72 28.23 35.34
#